data_42a25aa3b644fc0c1a75ace8d0122b6c
#
_entry.id   42a25aa3b644fc0c1a75ace8d0122b6c
#
_cell.length_a   1.000
_cell.length_b   1.000
_cell.length_c   1.000
_cell.angle_alpha   90.00
_cell.angle_beta   90.00
_cell.angle_gamma   90.00
#
_symmetry.space_group_name_H-M   'P 1'
#
loop_
_entity.id
_entity.type
_entity.pdbx_description
1 polymer ?
#
loop_
_entity_poly.entity_id
_entity_poly.type
_entity_poly.pdbx_seq_one_letter_code
_entity_poly.pdbx_strand_id
1 'polypeptide(L)'
;HADHVTGAWLLRQRTGSRIAISQDSGAEGADLYLSHGGRVEFGQRYLSVRATPGHTNGCASFVLDNEAMAFTGDCLLIRGCGRTDFQQGDPHVMYRSVRNEIFSLPDDCLLYPAHDYRGLTASSVMEERAYNPRLGGQLSESDFVGYMNNLHLAHPRKLDIAVPANLKCGAPEGDTVPMGDPDWAPLNFNFAGIWEINPDWLEEHRAGVQVLDVREPDEFTGPLGHVPGA
;
A
#
# COMPACT_ATOMS: atom_id res chain seq x y z
N HIS A 1 2.08 -3.37 -8.31
CA HIS A 1 2.50 -2.08 -7.79
C HIS A 1 3.97 -1.82 -8.13
N ALA A 2 4.38 -0.55 -8.21
CA ALA A 2 5.68 -0.15 -8.76
C ALA A 2 6.60 0.54 -7.75
N ASP A 3 6.14 0.76 -6.54
CA ASP A 3 6.81 1.52 -5.49
C ASP A 3 7.60 0.63 -4.51
N HIS A 4 7.21 -0.64 -4.37
CA HIS A 4 7.86 -1.59 -3.47
C HIS A 4 7.76 -3.03 -3.99
N VAL A 5 8.60 -3.92 -3.46
CA VAL A 5 8.47 -5.37 -3.64
C VAL A 5 7.68 -5.94 -2.47
N THR A 6 6.66 -6.74 -2.76
CA THR A 6 5.83 -7.38 -1.74
C THR A 6 6.62 -8.40 -0.92
N GLY A 7 6.38 -8.42 0.40
CA GLY A 7 6.90 -9.45 1.30
C GLY A 7 6.09 -10.76 1.34
N ALA A 8 5.13 -10.94 0.44
CA ALA A 8 4.19 -12.08 0.50
C ALA A 8 4.89 -13.44 0.46
N TRP A 9 5.89 -13.61 -0.43
CA TRP A 9 6.66 -14.84 -0.50
C TRP A 9 7.43 -15.11 0.80
N LEU A 10 8.09 -14.08 1.37
CA LEU A 10 8.86 -14.21 2.60
C LEU A 10 7.94 -14.58 3.78
N LEU A 11 6.78 -13.95 3.89
CA LEU A 11 5.78 -14.29 4.91
C LEU A 11 5.32 -15.75 4.77
N ARG A 12 5.03 -16.21 3.56
CA ARG A 12 4.70 -17.62 3.31
C ARG A 12 5.80 -18.56 3.79
N GLN A 13 7.06 -18.26 3.49
CA GLN A 13 8.19 -19.09 3.91
C GLN A 13 8.35 -19.14 5.44
N ARG A 14 8.12 -18.04 6.13
CA ARG A 14 8.31 -17.94 7.59
C ARG A 14 7.14 -18.46 8.40
N THR A 15 5.93 -18.28 7.92
CA THR A 15 4.71 -18.54 8.72
C THR A 15 3.85 -19.68 8.18
N GLY A 16 4.12 -20.18 6.98
CA GLY A 16 3.25 -21.14 6.30
C GLY A 16 1.92 -20.52 5.82
N SER A 17 1.75 -19.20 5.88
CA SER A 17 0.56 -18.53 5.38
C SER A 17 0.43 -18.68 3.87
N ARG A 18 -0.81 -18.75 3.37
CA ARG A 18 -1.07 -18.78 1.93
C ARG A 18 -1.08 -17.38 1.34
N ILE A 19 -0.59 -17.26 0.11
CA ILE A 19 -0.67 -16.02 -0.67
C ILE A 19 -1.97 -16.04 -1.48
N ALA A 20 -2.80 -15.03 -1.28
CA ALA A 20 -4.01 -14.82 -2.06
C ALA A 20 -3.86 -13.54 -2.89
N ILE A 21 -4.20 -13.60 -4.17
CA ILE A 21 -4.08 -12.47 -5.09
C ILE A 21 -5.26 -12.45 -6.07
N SER A 22 -5.57 -11.28 -6.62
CA SER A 22 -6.56 -11.19 -7.70
C SER A 22 -6.13 -12.02 -8.92
N GLN A 23 -7.06 -12.79 -9.48
CA GLN A 23 -6.82 -13.56 -10.71
C GLN A 23 -6.41 -12.69 -11.89
N ASP A 24 -6.86 -11.43 -11.93
CA ASP A 24 -6.61 -10.48 -13.01
C ASP A 24 -5.28 -9.72 -12.83
N SER A 25 -4.51 -10.02 -11.77
CA SER A 25 -3.22 -9.39 -11.50
C SER A 25 -2.12 -9.80 -12.48
N GLY A 26 -2.27 -10.95 -13.13
CA GLY A 26 -1.23 -11.56 -13.95
C GLY A 26 -0.04 -12.11 -13.15
N ALA A 27 -0.11 -12.10 -11.80
CA ALA A 27 0.97 -12.63 -10.97
C ALA A 27 0.90 -14.15 -10.86
N GLU A 28 2.08 -14.76 -10.76
CA GLU A 28 2.27 -16.19 -10.64
C GLU A 28 2.77 -16.58 -9.24
N GLY A 29 2.59 -17.85 -8.87
CA GLY A 29 3.12 -18.39 -7.61
C GLY A 29 2.29 -18.08 -6.37
N ALA A 30 1.08 -17.56 -6.50
CA ALA A 30 0.12 -17.47 -5.42
C ALA A 30 -0.57 -18.82 -5.14
N ASP A 31 -1.06 -19.00 -3.91
CA ASP A 31 -1.75 -20.22 -3.50
C ASP A 31 -3.26 -20.15 -3.79
N LEU A 32 -3.80 -18.94 -3.87
CA LEU A 32 -5.21 -18.65 -4.14
C LEU A 32 -5.33 -17.49 -5.15
N TYR A 33 -6.15 -17.70 -6.17
CA TYR A 33 -6.52 -16.67 -7.12
C TYR A 33 -7.98 -16.27 -6.88
N LEU A 34 -8.15 -15.00 -6.53
CA LEU A 34 -9.43 -14.44 -6.09
C LEU A 34 -10.15 -13.76 -7.23
N SER A 35 -11.42 -14.09 -7.43
CA SER A 35 -12.31 -13.41 -8.39
C SER A 35 -13.29 -12.48 -7.69
N HIS A 36 -13.88 -11.57 -8.44
CA HIS A 36 -14.99 -10.74 -7.98
C HIS A 36 -16.14 -11.62 -7.42
N GLY A 37 -16.67 -11.22 -6.27
CA GLY A 37 -17.69 -11.99 -5.55
C GLY A 37 -17.17 -13.17 -4.73
N GLY A 38 -15.87 -13.48 -4.83
CA GLY A 38 -15.21 -14.49 -4.00
C GLY A 38 -15.13 -14.06 -2.53
N ARG A 39 -14.62 -14.97 -1.68
CA ARG A 39 -14.46 -14.74 -0.24
C ARG A 39 -13.10 -15.21 0.25
N VAL A 40 -12.56 -14.49 1.24
CA VAL A 40 -11.42 -14.91 2.04
C VAL A 40 -11.90 -15.12 3.46
N GLU A 41 -11.93 -16.38 3.91
CA GLU A 41 -12.44 -16.75 5.23
C GLU A 41 -11.34 -16.69 6.30
N PHE A 42 -11.71 -16.22 7.49
CA PHE A 42 -10.87 -16.22 8.68
C PHE A 42 -11.72 -16.40 9.95
N GLY A 43 -11.50 -17.48 10.66
CA GLY A 43 -12.34 -17.85 11.81
C GLY A 43 -13.82 -18.01 11.40
N GLN A 44 -14.69 -17.22 12.00
CA GLN A 44 -16.14 -17.21 11.70
C GLN A 44 -16.54 -16.03 10.77
N ARG A 45 -15.57 -15.30 10.26
CA ARG A 45 -15.78 -14.12 9.44
C ARG A 45 -15.18 -14.33 8.04
N TYR A 46 -15.52 -13.44 7.12
CA TYR A 46 -14.90 -13.41 5.80
C TYR A 46 -14.78 -11.97 5.27
N LEU A 47 -13.87 -11.81 4.32
CA LEU A 47 -13.80 -10.65 3.45
C LEU A 47 -14.39 -11.02 2.09
N SER A 48 -15.36 -10.27 1.61
CA SER A 48 -15.81 -10.37 0.23
C SER A 48 -14.84 -9.64 -0.70
N VAL A 49 -14.57 -10.25 -1.85
CA VAL A 49 -13.66 -9.71 -2.86
C VAL A 49 -14.45 -8.91 -3.87
N ARG A 50 -14.11 -7.64 -4.03
CA ARG A 50 -14.65 -6.77 -5.08
C ARG A 50 -13.53 -6.41 -6.05
N ALA A 51 -13.59 -6.83 -7.30
CA ALA A 51 -12.65 -6.38 -8.31
C ALA A 51 -12.83 -4.86 -8.50
N THR A 52 -11.77 -4.12 -8.31
CA THR A 52 -11.74 -2.66 -8.41
C THR A 52 -10.60 -2.20 -9.32
N PRO A 53 -10.56 -2.66 -10.59
CA PRO A 53 -9.52 -2.29 -11.53
C PRO A 53 -9.52 -0.78 -11.83
N GLY A 54 -8.39 -0.30 -12.36
CA GLY A 54 -8.24 1.08 -12.79
C GLY A 54 -6.92 1.72 -12.38
N HIS A 55 -6.42 1.51 -11.14
CA HIS A 55 -5.03 1.80 -10.81
C HIS A 55 -4.10 0.75 -11.45
N THR A 56 -4.45 -0.52 -11.27
CA THR A 56 -3.95 -1.65 -12.08
C THR A 56 -5.12 -2.51 -12.51
N ASN A 57 -4.91 -3.39 -13.49
CA ASN A 57 -5.95 -4.32 -13.92
C ASN A 57 -6.35 -5.34 -12.81
N GLY A 58 -5.39 -5.70 -11.96
CA GLY A 58 -5.58 -6.67 -10.89
C GLY A 58 -6.02 -6.10 -9.54
N CYS A 59 -6.35 -4.82 -9.45
CA CYS A 59 -6.79 -4.24 -8.18
C CYS A 59 -8.08 -4.89 -7.67
N ALA A 60 -8.08 -5.19 -6.38
CA ALA A 60 -9.24 -5.71 -5.66
C ALA A 60 -9.39 -4.99 -4.32
N SER A 61 -10.62 -4.75 -3.92
CA SER A 61 -10.98 -4.27 -2.59
C SER A 61 -11.59 -5.40 -1.77
N PHE A 62 -11.34 -5.39 -0.49
CA PHE A 62 -11.81 -6.42 0.44
C PHE A 62 -12.80 -5.81 1.42
N VAL A 63 -14.00 -6.34 1.48
CA VAL A 63 -15.07 -5.81 2.31
C VAL A 63 -15.44 -6.83 3.38
N LEU A 64 -15.45 -6.42 4.65
CA LEU A 64 -15.84 -7.27 5.76
C LEU A 64 -17.30 -7.72 5.59
N ASP A 65 -17.61 -8.93 6.01
CA ASP A 65 -18.90 -9.60 5.83
C ASP A 65 -20.15 -8.81 6.29
N ASN A 66 -19.98 -7.91 7.27
CA ASN A 66 -21.03 -7.01 7.73
C ASN A 66 -20.95 -5.58 7.14
N GLU A 67 -20.12 -5.39 6.14
CA GLU A 67 -19.88 -4.11 5.44
C GLU A 67 -19.46 -2.95 6.37
N ALA A 68 -19.00 -3.24 7.60
CA ALA A 68 -18.55 -2.20 8.52
C ALA A 68 -17.22 -1.57 8.12
N MET A 69 -16.41 -2.28 7.32
CA MET A 69 -15.12 -1.77 6.82
C MET A 69 -14.74 -2.38 5.47
N ALA A 70 -13.98 -1.61 4.70
CA ALA A 70 -13.42 -2.02 3.43
C ALA A 70 -11.96 -1.58 3.29
N PHE A 71 -11.14 -2.46 2.73
CA PHE A 71 -9.72 -2.24 2.41
C PHE A 71 -9.63 -1.95 0.92
N THR A 72 -9.41 -0.70 0.54
CA THR A 72 -9.58 -0.22 -0.84
C THR A 72 -8.32 -0.25 -1.68
N GLY A 73 -7.18 -0.62 -1.08
CA GLY A 73 -5.89 -0.57 -1.78
C GLY A 73 -5.62 0.83 -2.33
N ASP A 74 -5.17 0.90 -3.57
CA ASP A 74 -4.93 2.16 -4.28
C ASP A 74 -6.10 2.57 -5.20
N CYS A 75 -7.18 1.81 -5.22
CA CYS A 75 -8.36 2.19 -5.98
C CYS A 75 -8.95 3.50 -5.44
N LEU A 76 -9.10 3.61 -4.12
CA LEU A 76 -9.58 4.81 -3.45
C LEU A 76 -8.71 5.12 -2.23
N LEU A 77 -8.13 6.32 -2.20
CA LEU A 77 -7.38 6.87 -1.07
C LEU A 77 -8.21 7.93 -0.34
N ILE A 78 -7.81 8.30 0.87
CA ILE A 78 -8.47 9.38 1.60
C ILE A 78 -8.27 10.70 0.83
N ARG A 79 -9.35 11.29 0.36
CA ARG A 79 -9.35 12.50 -0.49
C ARG A 79 -8.49 12.36 -1.75
N GLY A 80 -8.44 11.16 -2.32
CA GLY A 80 -7.66 10.87 -3.51
C GLY A 80 -7.94 9.50 -4.10
N CYS A 81 -7.10 9.10 -5.03
CA CYS A 81 -7.05 7.76 -5.61
C CYS A 81 -5.63 7.48 -6.15
N GLY A 82 -5.31 6.23 -6.41
CA GLY A 82 -4.10 5.85 -7.12
C GLY A 82 -4.04 6.44 -8.54
N ARG A 83 -2.86 6.47 -9.12
CA ARG A 83 -2.65 6.88 -10.52
C ARG A 83 -3.16 5.80 -11.47
N THR A 84 -3.41 6.15 -12.73
CA THR A 84 -3.98 5.24 -13.73
C THR A 84 -3.15 5.13 -15.01
N ASP A 85 -1.95 5.69 -15.01
CA ASP A 85 -1.09 5.83 -16.18
C ASP A 85 -0.02 4.74 -16.31
N PHE A 86 -0.05 3.71 -15.42
CA PHE A 86 0.85 2.55 -15.46
C PHE A 86 0.11 1.23 -15.27
N GLN A 87 0.79 0.12 -15.54
CA GLN A 87 0.38 -1.25 -15.20
C GLN A 87 -1.06 -1.56 -15.64
N GLN A 88 -1.39 -1.19 -16.88
CA GLN A 88 -2.74 -1.39 -17.45
C GLN A 88 -3.82 -0.59 -16.70
N GLY A 89 -3.41 0.53 -16.10
CA GLY A 89 -4.34 1.45 -15.48
C GLY A 89 -5.29 2.10 -16.50
N ASP A 90 -6.50 2.41 -16.06
CA ASP A 90 -7.53 3.05 -16.88
C ASP A 90 -8.41 3.94 -16.00
N PRO A 91 -8.44 5.25 -16.24
CA PRO A 91 -9.24 6.17 -15.42
C PRO A 91 -10.75 5.97 -15.59
N HIS A 92 -11.23 5.55 -16.76
CA HIS A 92 -12.64 5.23 -16.96
C HIS A 92 -13.07 4.04 -16.10
N VAL A 93 -12.25 2.99 -16.11
CA VAL A 93 -12.49 1.79 -15.32
C VAL A 93 -12.42 2.11 -13.84
N MET A 94 -11.43 2.91 -13.39
CA MET A 94 -11.30 3.31 -11.98
C MET A 94 -12.53 4.09 -11.50
N TYR A 95 -12.99 5.05 -12.27
CA TYR A 95 -14.19 5.81 -11.91
C TYR A 95 -15.39 4.89 -11.64
N ARG A 96 -15.63 3.94 -12.55
CA ARG A 96 -16.73 2.97 -12.43
C ARG A 96 -16.52 2.01 -11.27
N SER A 97 -15.29 1.53 -11.05
CA SER A 97 -14.95 0.68 -9.91
C SER A 97 -15.29 1.35 -8.59
N VAL A 98 -14.86 2.60 -8.40
CA VAL A 98 -15.15 3.33 -7.15
C VAL A 98 -16.64 3.56 -6.98
N ARG A 99 -17.32 4.03 -8.02
CA ARG A 99 -18.76 4.35 -7.97
C ARG A 99 -19.63 3.11 -7.71
N ASN A 100 -19.32 2.00 -8.37
CA ASN A 100 -20.17 0.80 -8.32
C ASN A 100 -19.81 -0.12 -7.14
N GLU A 101 -18.52 -0.22 -6.80
CA GLU A 101 -18.06 -1.22 -5.84
C GLU A 101 -17.80 -0.64 -4.44
N ILE A 102 -17.37 0.64 -4.35
CA ILE A 102 -17.03 1.25 -3.06
C ILE A 102 -18.15 2.19 -2.59
N PHE A 103 -18.60 3.10 -3.44
CA PHE A 103 -19.66 4.06 -3.07
C PHE A 103 -21.06 3.45 -2.99
N SER A 104 -21.21 2.17 -3.35
CA SER A 104 -22.42 1.37 -3.13
C SER A 104 -22.50 0.77 -1.71
N LEU A 105 -21.41 0.80 -0.94
CA LEU A 105 -21.38 0.36 0.44
C LEU A 105 -22.15 1.34 1.35
N PRO A 106 -22.54 0.91 2.58
CA PRO A 106 -23.18 1.77 3.57
C PRO A 106 -22.35 3.04 3.87
N ASP A 107 -23.02 4.13 4.17
CA ASP A 107 -22.41 5.44 4.44
C ASP A 107 -21.39 5.43 5.57
N ASP A 108 -21.62 4.63 6.58
CA ASP A 108 -20.79 4.44 7.78
C ASP A 108 -19.70 3.37 7.61
N CYS A 109 -19.64 2.70 6.46
CA CYS A 109 -18.55 1.76 6.16
C CYS A 109 -17.21 2.51 6.20
N LEU A 110 -16.30 2.06 7.06
CA LEU A 110 -14.97 2.63 7.18
C LEU A 110 -14.07 2.15 6.03
N LEU A 111 -13.33 3.06 5.44
CA LEU A 111 -12.43 2.82 4.33
C LEU A 111 -10.97 2.90 4.80
N TYR A 112 -10.21 1.85 4.53
CA TYR A 112 -8.78 1.71 4.83
C TYR A 112 -8.00 1.57 3.52
N PRO A 113 -7.36 2.65 3.04
CA PRO A 113 -6.53 2.61 1.82
C PRO A 113 -5.16 1.98 2.09
N ALA A 114 -4.44 1.64 1.00
CA ALA A 114 -3.07 1.15 1.10
C ALA A 114 -2.05 2.27 1.36
N HIS A 115 -2.34 3.48 0.91
CA HIS A 115 -1.45 4.63 1.06
C HIS A 115 -2.19 5.83 1.66
N ASP A 116 -1.48 6.60 2.48
CA ASP A 116 -1.84 7.95 2.86
C ASP A 116 -0.58 8.81 2.95
N TYR A 117 -0.69 10.08 2.53
CA TYR A 117 0.41 11.04 2.50
C TYR A 117 0.20 12.21 3.45
N ARG A 118 -0.79 12.12 4.36
CA ARG A 118 -1.23 13.20 5.26
C ARG A 118 -1.33 12.77 6.72
N GLY A 119 -0.97 11.52 7.03
CA GLY A 119 -1.08 10.96 8.38
C GLY A 119 -2.50 10.52 8.77
N LEU A 120 -3.37 10.27 7.79
CA LEU A 120 -4.74 9.78 8.00
C LEU A 120 -4.77 8.26 7.84
N THR A 121 -5.56 7.58 8.69
CA THR A 121 -5.63 6.11 8.69
C THR A 121 -6.92 5.56 8.10
N ALA A 122 -8.02 6.25 8.24
CA ALA A 122 -9.31 5.81 7.77
C ALA A 122 -10.20 6.99 7.35
N SER A 123 -11.17 6.72 6.49
CA SER A 123 -12.27 7.61 6.13
C SER A 123 -13.58 6.81 6.15
N SER A 124 -14.68 7.35 5.63
CA SER A 124 -15.92 6.62 5.42
C SER A 124 -16.41 6.76 3.99
N VAL A 125 -17.31 5.86 3.60
CA VAL A 125 -17.96 5.94 2.27
C VAL A 125 -18.69 7.27 2.11
N MET A 126 -19.42 7.72 3.13
CA MET A 126 -20.12 9.02 3.09
C MET A 126 -19.14 10.17 2.86
N GLU A 127 -18.01 10.18 3.59
CA GLU A 127 -17.03 11.25 3.47
C GLU A 127 -16.37 11.28 2.09
N GLU A 128 -15.90 10.12 1.60
CA GLU A 128 -15.25 10.08 0.28
C GLU A 128 -16.25 10.35 -0.84
N ARG A 129 -17.48 9.87 -0.74
CA ARG A 129 -18.54 10.16 -1.71
C ARG A 129 -18.91 11.65 -1.74
N ALA A 130 -18.88 12.34 -0.59
CA ALA A 130 -19.20 13.75 -0.51
C ALA A 130 -18.01 14.67 -0.84
N TYR A 131 -16.81 14.35 -0.34
CA TYR A 131 -15.70 15.28 -0.26
C TYR A 131 -14.42 14.84 -0.98
N ASN A 132 -14.39 13.65 -1.61
CA ASN A 132 -13.22 13.28 -2.41
C ASN A 132 -13.09 14.25 -3.60
N PRO A 133 -11.96 14.97 -3.72
CA PRO A 133 -11.82 16.02 -4.74
C PRO A 133 -11.69 15.48 -6.17
N ARG A 134 -11.54 14.15 -6.33
CA ARG A 134 -11.38 13.50 -7.64
C ARG A 134 -12.60 12.67 -8.03
N LEU A 135 -13.25 12.03 -7.07
CA LEU A 135 -14.29 11.03 -7.30
C LEU A 135 -15.61 11.35 -6.60
N GLY A 136 -15.61 12.33 -5.68
CA GLY A 136 -16.78 12.67 -4.88
C GLY A 136 -17.72 13.67 -5.53
N GLY A 137 -18.78 14.00 -4.80
CA GLY A 137 -19.75 15.01 -5.22
C GLY A 137 -20.43 14.69 -6.55
N GLN A 138 -20.55 15.70 -7.39
CA GLN A 138 -21.19 15.66 -8.73
C GLN A 138 -20.17 15.52 -9.88
N LEU A 139 -18.91 15.18 -9.57
CA LEU A 139 -17.89 15.00 -10.60
C LEU A 139 -18.28 13.88 -11.56
N SER A 140 -18.27 14.19 -12.84
CA SER A 140 -18.58 13.24 -13.89
C SER A 140 -17.35 12.35 -14.22
N GLU A 141 -17.61 11.26 -14.93
CA GLU A 141 -16.53 10.40 -15.45
C GLU A 141 -15.57 11.19 -16.33
N SER A 142 -16.08 12.10 -17.16
CA SER A 142 -15.25 12.95 -18.05
C SER A 142 -14.36 13.93 -17.27
N ASP A 143 -14.84 14.51 -16.17
CA ASP A 143 -14.05 15.39 -15.31
C ASP A 143 -12.91 14.61 -14.65
N PHE A 144 -13.21 13.42 -14.13
CA PHE A 144 -12.22 12.54 -13.52
C PHE A 144 -11.15 12.10 -14.53
N VAL A 145 -11.56 11.63 -15.70
CA VAL A 145 -10.62 11.20 -16.76
C VAL A 145 -9.75 12.36 -17.22
N GLY A 146 -10.34 13.53 -17.43
CA GLY A 146 -9.60 14.75 -17.78
C GLY A 146 -8.56 15.11 -16.72
N TYR A 147 -8.91 15.02 -15.44
CA TYR A 147 -7.98 15.24 -14.33
C TYR A 147 -6.85 14.22 -14.33
N MET A 148 -7.17 12.93 -14.41
CA MET A 148 -6.18 11.84 -14.34
C MET A 148 -5.18 11.87 -15.48
N ASN A 149 -5.62 12.18 -16.69
CA ASN A 149 -4.76 12.28 -17.87
C ASN A 149 -3.81 13.50 -17.84
N ASN A 150 -4.05 14.46 -16.96
CA ASN A 150 -3.23 15.68 -16.81
C ASN A 150 -2.41 15.71 -15.48
N LEU A 151 -2.30 14.60 -14.77
CA LEU A 151 -1.55 14.56 -13.50
C LEU A 151 -0.05 14.77 -13.67
N HIS A 152 0.54 14.33 -14.79
CA HIS A 152 1.97 14.45 -15.12
C HIS A 152 2.91 14.08 -13.95
N LEU A 153 2.61 13.00 -13.24
CA LEU A 153 3.42 12.53 -12.12
C LEU A 153 4.74 11.93 -12.60
N ALA A 154 5.80 12.13 -11.82
CA ALA A 154 7.10 11.53 -12.09
C ALA A 154 7.01 9.99 -12.19
N HIS A 155 7.87 9.40 -13.01
CA HIS A 155 7.96 7.95 -13.16
C HIS A 155 8.43 7.30 -11.85
N PRO A 156 7.81 6.19 -11.39
CA PRO A 156 8.30 5.46 -10.23
C PRO A 156 9.74 4.94 -10.47
N ARG A 157 10.67 5.31 -9.60
CA ARG A 157 12.12 5.02 -9.80
C ARG A 157 12.46 3.53 -9.80
N LYS A 158 11.64 2.69 -9.17
CA LYS A 158 11.89 1.24 -9.02
C LYS A 158 10.94 0.37 -9.84
N LEU A 159 10.21 0.93 -10.79
CA LEU A 159 9.21 0.23 -11.58
C LEU A 159 9.79 -1.03 -12.24
N ASP A 160 10.96 -0.91 -12.86
CA ASP A 160 11.61 -2.01 -13.59
C ASP A 160 12.06 -3.17 -12.69
N ILE A 161 12.17 -2.93 -11.39
CA ILE A 161 12.55 -3.95 -10.38
C ILE A 161 11.30 -4.47 -9.67
N ALA A 162 10.45 -3.58 -9.20
CA ALA A 162 9.32 -3.93 -8.34
C ALA A 162 8.23 -4.69 -9.11
N VAL A 163 7.90 -4.28 -10.33
CA VAL A 163 6.83 -4.92 -11.09
C VAL A 163 7.14 -6.38 -11.43
N PRO A 164 8.31 -6.74 -12.01
CA PRO A 164 8.66 -8.14 -12.25
C PRO A 164 8.71 -8.98 -10.98
N ALA A 165 9.24 -8.45 -9.88
CA ALA A 165 9.27 -9.14 -8.59
C ALA A 165 7.88 -9.39 -8.03
N ASN A 166 6.99 -8.40 -8.12
CA ASN A 166 5.60 -8.53 -7.67
C ASN A 166 4.78 -9.51 -8.50
N LEU A 167 5.07 -9.63 -9.80
CA LEU A 167 4.48 -10.67 -10.65
C LEU A 167 4.86 -12.10 -10.24
N LYS A 168 5.92 -12.25 -9.42
CA LYS A 168 6.33 -13.52 -8.79
C LYS A 168 6.00 -13.55 -7.28
N CYS A 169 5.06 -12.76 -6.82
CA CYS A 169 4.68 -12.62 -5.39
C CYS A 169 5.85 -12.24 -4.46
N GLY A 170 6.87 -11.56 -4.98
CA GLY A 170 8.07 -11.17 -4.23
C GLY A 170 9.09 -12.31 -4.05
N ALA A 171 8.95 -13.42 -4.78
CA ALA A 171 9.95 -14.48 -4.75
C ALA A 171 11.30 -13.96 -5.30
N PRO A 172 12.41 -14.23 -4.61
CA PRO A 172 13.73 -13.85 -5.08
C PRO A 172 14.11 -14.65 -6.34
N GLU A 173 15.04 -14.14 -7.13
CA GLU A 173 15.68 -14.90 -8.18
C GLU A 173 16.67 -15.90 -7.55
N GLY A 174 16.32 -17.17 -7.60
CA GLY A 174 17.02 -18.27 -6.90
C GLY A 174 16.38 -18.62 -5.57
N ASP A 175 16.59 -19.87 -5.11
CA ASP A 175 15.96 -20.42 -3.88
C ASP A 175 16.58 -19.90 -2.57
N THR A 176 17.27 -18.78 -2.58
CA THR A 176 17.88 -18.21 -1.38
C THR A 176 16.86 -17.42 -0.57
N VAL A 177 16.24 -18.10 0.38
CA VAL A 177 15.57 -17.42 1.51
C VAL A 177 16.65 -16.60 2.22
N PRO A 178 16.45 -15.31 2.49
CA PRO A 178 17.31 -14.59 3.41
C PRO A 178 17.29 -15.33 4.76
N MET A 179 18.36 -16.06 5.06
CA MET A 179 18.50 -16.85 6.27
C MET A 179 18.94 -15.92 7.40
N GLY A 180 18.03 -15.66 8.27
CA GLY A 180 18.24 -14.85 9.48
C GLY A 180 17.18 -13.76 9.59
N ASP A 181 16.69 -13.54 10.79
CA ASP A 181 16.05 -12.27 11.07
C ASP A 181 17.09 -11.19 10.87
N PRO A 182 16.75 -10.06 10.21
CA PRO A 182 17.66 -8.93 10.23
C PRO A 182 17.97 -8.65 11.70
N ASP A 183 19.26 -8.48 12.04
CA ASP A 183 19.69 -8.02 13.35
C ASP A 183 19.16 -6.58 13.53
N TRP A 184 17.88 -6.52 13.87
CA TRP A 184 17.27 -5.25 14.22
C TRP A 184 17.83 -4.82 15.57
N ALA A 185 18.24 -3.58 15.64
CA ALA A 185 18.54 -2.95 16.90
C ALA A 185 17.35 -3.11 17.87
N PRO A 186 17.61 -3.27 19.18
CA PRO A 186 16.56 -3.28 20.19
C PRO A 186 15.84 -1.93 20.17
N LEU A 187 14.62 -1.93 19.61
CA LEU A 187 13.80 -0.74 19.49
C LEU A 187 12.97 -0.53 20.75
N ASN A 188 12.97 0.67 21.29
CA ASN A 188 12.11 1.13 22.37
C ASN A 188 11.02 2.05 21.82
N PHE A 189 9.77 1.80 22.17
CA PHE A 189 8.65 2.66 21.80
C PHE A 189 8.44 3.70 22.89
N ASN A 190 8.67 4.98 22.59
CA ASN A 190 8.53 6.03 23.58
C ASN A 190 7.07 6.51 23.70
N PHE A 191 6.80 7.32 24.75
CA PHE A 191 5.47 7.86 25.01
C PHE A 191 4.93 8.84 23.93
N ALA A 192 5.81 9.35 23.09
CA ALA A 192 5.44 10.19 21.93
C ALA A 192 5.04 9.37 20.70
N GLY A 193 5.03 8.03 20.81
CA GLY A 193 4.69 7.15 19.70
C GLY A 193 5.81 6.94 18.68
N ILE A 194 7.06 7.17 19.06
CA ILE A 194 8.24 7.06 18.20
C ILE A 194 9.07 5.86 18.62
N TRP A 195 9.55 5.09 17.63
CA TRP A 195 10.52 4.03 17.85
C TRP A 195 11.91 4.64 17.95
N GLU A 196 12.64 4.27 19.00
CA GLU A 196 13.98 4.77 19.30
C GLU A 196 14.97 3.63 19.47
N ILE A 197 16.20 3.88 19.07
CA ILE A 197 17.37 3.06 19.36
C ILE A 197 18.11 3.67 20.55
N ASN A 198 18.65 2.81 21.44
CA ASN A 198 19.57 3.26 22.48
C ASN A 198 20.86 3.80 21.82
N PRO A 199 21.30 5.03 22.13
CA PRO A 199 22.53 5.60 21.57
C PRO A 199 23.78 4.77 21.86
N ASP A 200 23.88 4.15 23.04
CA ASP A 200 25.02 3.29 23.42
C ASP A 200 25.08 2.05 22.52
N TRP A 201 23.91 1.46 22.23
CA TRP A 201 23.82 0.33 21.30
C TRP A 201 24.27 0.75 19.88
N LEU A 202 23.85 1.92 19.42
CA LEU A 202 24.25 2.44 18.12
C LEU A 202 25.76 2.66 18.04
N GLU A 203 26.38 3.19 19.10
CA GLU A 203 27.81 3.38 19.15
C GLU A 203 28.58 2.07 19.05
N GLU A 204 28.15 1.04 19.79
CA GLU A 204 28.76 -0.30 19.78
C GLU A 204 28.62 -1.02 18.43
N HIS A 205 27.50 -0.83 17.72
CA HIS A 205 27.17 -1.56 16.50
C HIS A 205 27.34 -0.74 15.21
N ARG A 206 27.95 0.42 15.31
CA ARG A 206 28.04 1.41 14.26
C ARG A 206 28.60 0.92 12.93
N ALA A 207 29.53 -0.03 12.95
CA ALA A 207 30.15 -0.59 11.74
C ALA A 207 29.14 -1.37 10.86
N GLY A 208 28.04 -1.85 11.44
CA GLY A 208 27.00 -2.61 10.76
C GLY A 208 25.72 -1.81 10.46
N VAL A 209 25.68 -0.52 10.81
CA VAL A 209 24.48 0.32 10.70
C VAL A 209 24.74 1.50 9.79
N GLN A 210 23.85 1.72 8.82
CA GLN A 210 23.82 2.96 8.05
C GLN A 210 22.97 3.98 8.79
N VAL A 211 23.58 5.08 9.20
CA VAL A 211 22.87 6.22 9.79
C VAL A 211 22.56 7.24 8.69
N LEU A 212 21.32 7.68 8.66
CA LEU A 212 20.87 8.75 7.77
C LEU A 212 20.37 9.92 8.63
N ASP A 213 21.06 11.04 8.59
CA ASP A 213 20.59 12.26 9.22
C ASP A 213 19.61 12.98 8.28
N VAL A 214 18.39 13.16 8.74
CA VAL A 214 17.30 13.78 7.96
C VAL A 214 16.99 15.21 8.39
N ARG A 215 17.84 15.79 9.26
CA ARG A 215 17.71 17.16 9.71
C ARG A 215 18.15 18.16 8.62
N GLU A 216 17.81 19.41 8.81
CA GLU A 216 18.23 20.50 7.91
C GLU A 216 19.75 20.72 7.99
N PRO A 217 20.41 21.25 6.94
CA PRO A 217 21.86 21.43 6.89
C PRO A 217 22.45 22.26 8.03
N ASP A 218 21.75 23.26 8.52
CA ASP A 218 22.14 24.09 9.65
C ASP A 218 22.02 23.40 11.01
N GLU A 219 21.08 22.46 11.14
CA GLU A 219 20.99 21.58 12.32
C GLU A 219 22.11 20.54 12.30
N PHE A 220 22.39 19.94 11.13
CA PHE A 220 23.47 18.96 10.95
C PHE A 220 24.84 19.53 11.30
N THR A 221 25.13 20.78 10.90
CA THR A 221 26.40 21.48 11.17
C THR A 221 26.36 22.29 12.45
N GLY A 222 25.24 22.30 13.16
CA GLY A 222 25.00 23.10 14.35
C GLY A 222 25.77 22.63 15.60
N PRO A 223 25.59 23.34 16.74
CA PRO A 223 26.38 23.12 17.96
C PRO A 223 26.13 21.76 18.62
N LEU A 224 25.03 21.08 18.30
CA LEU A 224 24.73 19.72 18.79
C LEU A 224 25.47 18.65 17.99
N GLY A 225 26.09 19.00 16.87
CA GLY A 225 26.78 18.06 16.02
C GLY A 225 25.88 17.05 15.35
N HIS A 226 26.47 16.03 14.79
CA HIS A 226 25.79 14.89 14.14
C HIS A 226 26.52 13.59 14.42
N VAL A 227 25.88 12.47 14.14
CA VAL A 227 26.52 11.14 14.25
C VAL A 227 27.61 11.08 13.16
N PRO A 228 28.89 10.89 13.51
CA PRO A 228 29.96 10.85 12.52
C PRO A 228 29.70 9.78 11.44
N GLY A 229 29.75 10.15 10.17
CA GLY A 229 29.48 9.26 9.05
C GLY A 229 28.00 9.10 8.65
N ALA A 230 27.12 9.91 9.23
CA ALA A 230 25.73 10.02 8.80
C ALA A 230 25.61 10.82 7.50
#